data_54736111571fab7dfd4242abdef5bcc9
#
_entry.id   54736111571fab7dfd4242abdef5bcc9
#
_cell.length_a   1.000
_cell.length_b   1.000
_cell.length_c   1.000
_cell.angle_alpha   90.00
_cell.angle_beta   90.00
_cell.angle_gamma   90.00
#
_symmetry.space_group_name_H-M   'P 1'
#
loop_
_entity.id
_entity.type
_entity.pdbx_description
1 polymer ?
#
loop_
_entity_poly.entity_id
_entity_poly.type
_entity_poly.pdbx_seq_one_letter_code
_entity_poly.pdbx_strand_id
1 'polypeptide(L)'
;MKVTCYGTRGSVAVAHPKKVCYGGNTTCLRIESECLPTGHWLVVDAGTGIVPLSGDFIADKGQAVTILYTHYHHDHTGGLPLSTLPFLKKVPVHLFGPFEHGIGPRQVYEQLM
;
A
#
# COMPACT_ATOMS: atom_id res chain seq x y z
N MET A 1 2.43 2.02 -19.35
CA MET A 1 2.18 1.55 -17.98
C MET A 1 3.50 1.23 -17.29
N LYS A 2 3.63 1.61 -16.05
CA LYS A 2 4.84 1.36 -15.25
C LYS A 2 4.44 0.76 -13.91
N VAL A 3 5.18 -0.23 -13.44
CA VAL A 3 4.98 -0.84 -12.12
C VAL A 3 6.24 -0.61 -11.29
N THR A 4 6.05 -0.03 -10.11
CA THR A 4 7.14 0.18 -9.15
C THR A 4 6.89 -0.69 -7.93
N CYS A 5 7.88 -1.51 -7.56
CA CYS A 5 7.80 -2.40 -6.41
C CYS A 5 8.37 -1.69 -5.18
N TYR A 6 7.51 -1.36 -4.22
CA TYR A 6 7.92 -0.80 -2.94
C TYR A 6 8.17 -1.88 -1.89
N GLY A 7 7.59 -3.04 -2.07
CA GLY A 7 7.83 -4.19 -1.23
C GLY A 7 7.50 -5.46 -1.98
N THR A 8 8.35 -6.49 -1.82
CA THR A 8 8.19 -7.77 -2.51
C THR A 8 8.37 -8.97 -1.58
N ARG A 9 8.70 -8.72 -0.30
CA ARG A 9 8.92 -9.80 0.65
C ARG A 9 7.60 -10.38 1.14
N GLY A 10 7.52 -11.71 1.20
CA GLY A 10 6.40 -12.40 1.82
C GLY A 10 6.56 -12.53 3.33
N SER A 11 5.44 -12.69 4.02
CA SER A 11 5.29 -12.99 5.44
C SER A 11 5.70 -11.88 6.40
N VAL A 12 6.98 -11.58 6.57
CA VAL A 12 7.47 -10.65 7.59
C VAL A 12 8.49 -9.69 6.99
N ALA A 13 8.37 -8.40 7.33
CA ALA A 13 9.34 -7.40 6.95
C ALA A 13 10.68 -7.68 7.64
N VAL A 14 11.79 -7.47 6.91
CA VAL A 14 13.13 -7.74 7.40
C VAL A 14 14.07 -6.58 7.03
N ALA A 15 14.82 -6.10 8.01
CA ALA A 15 15.92 -5.17 7.82
C ALA A 15 17.23 -5.92 8.03
N HIS A 16 17.87 -6.37 6.96
CA HIS A 16 19.09 -7.15 7.01
C HIS A 16 20.02 -6.79 5.85
N PRO A 17 21.35 -6.67 6.08
CA PRO A 17 22.29 -6.33 5.02
C PRO A 17 22.22 -7.23 3.79
N LYS A 18 21.89 -8.49 3.96
CA LYS A 18 21.75 -9.46 2.85
C LYS A 18 20.46 -9.33 2.08
N LYS A 19 19.53 -8.46 2.52
CA LYS A 19 18.20 -8.25 1.91
C LYS A 19 18.10 -6.91 1.18
N VAL A 20 19.20 -6.26 0.88
CA VAL A 20 19.19 -4.91 0.29
C VAL A 20 18.83 -4.89 -1.20
N CYS A 21 19.04 -5.99 -1.95
CA CYS A 21 18.79 -6.02 -3.39
C CYS A 21 17.33 -5.76 -3.73
N TYR A 22 16.40 -6.46 -3.06
CA TYR A 22 14.96 -6.28 -3.22
C TYR A 22 14.32 -5.64 -1.98
N GLY A 23 15.12 -5.37 -0.95
CA GLY A 23 14.65 -4.82 0.31
C GLY A 23 13.96 -5.83 1.20
N GLY A 24 13.57 -5.38 2.39
CA GLY A 24 12.89 -6.20 3.39
C GLY A 24 11.41 -5.85 3.59
N ASN A 25 10.87 -4.92 2.82
CA ASN A 25 9.47 -4.53 2.95
C ASN A 25 8.52 -5.55 2.32
N THR A 26 7.36 -5.74 2.94
CA THR A 26 6.33 -6.63 2.44
C THR A 26 5.52 -5.97 1.32
N THR A 27 4.71 -6.77 0.65
CA THR A 27 4.12 -6.49 -0.66
C THR A 27 3.40 -5.15 -0.77
N CYS A 28 3.88 -4.33 -1.69
CA CYS A 28 3.23 -3.09 -2.09
C CYS A 28 3.76 -2.67 -3.47
N LEU A 29 2.85 -2.50 -4.42
CA LEU A 29 3.19 -2.13 -5.79
C LEU A 29 2.44 -0.87 -6.18
N ARG A 30 3.11 0.04 -6.91
CA ARG A 30 2.44 1.16 -7.55
C ARG A 30 2.31 0.92 -9.03
N ILE A 31 1.14 1.21 -9.58
CA ILE A 31 0.86 1.15 -11.01
C ILE A 31 0.67 2.57 -11.53
N GLU A 32 1.44 2.93 -12.56
CA GLU A 32 1.31 4.21 -13.24
C GLU A 32 0.76 3.99 -14.64
N SER A 33 -0.19 4.81 -15.04
CA SER A 33 -0.81 4.74 -16.37
C SER A 33 -1.34 6.11 -16.77
N GLU A 34 -1.30 6.41 -18.06
CA GLU A 34 -1.89 7.62 -18.61
C GLU A 34 -3.41 7.68 -18.43
N CYS A 35 -4.05 6.52 -18.18
CA CYS A 35 -5.49 6.44 -17.94
C CYS A 35 -5.89 6.95 -16.56
N LEU A 36 -4.94 7.10 -15.63
CA LEU A 36 -5.25 7.60 -14.30
C LEU A 36 -5.31 9.12 -14.27
N PRO A 37 -6.24 9.71 -13.52
CA PRO A 37 -6.26 11.17 -13.32
C PRO A 37 -4.95 11.67 -12.72
N THR A 38 -4.59 12.91 -13.02
CA THR A 38 -3.38 13.54 -12.48
C THR A 38 -3.37 13.51 -10.95
N GLY A 39 -2.24 13.09 -10.38
CA GLY A 39 -2.10 13.01 -8.92
C GLY A 39 -2.78 11.81 -8.28
N HIS A 40 -3.40 10.94 -9.07
CA HIS A 40 -4.06 9.73 -8.58
C HIS A 40 -3.09 8.56 -8.60
N TRP A 41 -2.86 7.96 -7.43
CA TRP A 41 -1.97 6.82 -7.28
C TRP A 41 -2.77 5.54 -7.15
N LEU A 42 -2.45 4.56 -7.98
CA LEU A 42 -3.04 3.23 -7.92
C LEU A 42 -2.02 2.28 -7.30
N VAL A 43 -2.42 1.61 -6.24
CA VAL A 43 -1.54 0.77 -5.43
C VAL A 43 -2.16 -0.62 -5.30
N VAL A 44 -1.33 -1.66 -5.38
CA VAL A 44 -1.76 -3.03 -5.15
C VAL A 44 -1.11 -3.51 -3.86
N ASP A 45 -1.94 -3.86 -2.90
CA ASP A 45 -1.59 -4.30 -1.55
C ASP A 45 -0.87 -3.22 -0.73
N ALA A 46 -0.99 -3.33 0.58
CA ALA A 46 -0.47 -2.35 1.53
C ALA A 46 0.31 -3.02 2.65
N GLY A 47 1.31 -3.82 2.28
CA GLY A 47 2.32 -4.29 3.21
C GLY A 47 3.22 -3.14 3.64
N THR A 48 4.31 -3.44 4.34
CA THR A 48 5.17 -2.38 4.87
C THR A 48 5.80 -1.51 3.79
N GLY A 49 5.83 -1.96 2.53
CA GLY A 49 6.28 -1.15 1.40
C GLY A 49 5.48 0.13 1.20
N ILE A 50 4.25 0.21 1.73
CA ILE A 50 3.46 1.44 1.61
C ILE A 50 4.04 2.59 2.44
N VAL A 51 4.88 2.30 3.43
CA VAL A 51 5.52 3.34 4.24
C VAL A 51 6.46 4.19 3.38
N PRO A 52 7.47 3.64 2.67
CA PRO A 52 8.25 4.44 1.75
C PRO A 52 7.43 4.99 0.57
N LEU A 53 6.43 4.26 0.08
CA LEU A 53 5.53 4.78 -0.94
C LEU A 53 4.84 6.06 -0.49
N SER A 54 4.36 6.11 0.76
CA SER A 54 3.68 7.29 1.27
C SER A 54 4.60 8.52 1.30
N GLY A 55 5.89 8.32 1.56
CA GLY A 55 6.88 9.39 1.47
C GLY A 55 6.99 9.97 0.06
N ASP A 56 7.08 9.10 -0.93
CA ASP A 56 7.14 9.52 -2.33
C ASP A 56 5.83 10.21 -2.78
N PHE A 57 4.68 9.69 -2.33
CA PHE A 57 3.38 10.29 -2.60
C PHE A 57 3.32 11.74 -2.12
N ILE A 58 3.79 11.98 -0.90
CA ILE A 58 3.81 13.34 -0.32
C ILE A 58 4.80 14.22 -1.10
N ALA A 59 6.00 13.71 -1.39
CA ALA A 59 7.01 14.46 -2.12
C ALA A 59 6.54 14.89 -3.51
N ASP A 60 5.78 14.04 -4.19
CA ASP A 60 5.23 14.29 -5.51
C ASP A 60 3.89 15.04 -5.47
N LYS A 61 3.44 15.46 -4.31
CA LYS A 61 2.17 16.17 -4.12
C LYS A 61 0.98 15.37 -4.65
N GLY A 62 0.94 14.08 -4.35
CA GLY A 62 -0.16 13.22 -4.72
C GLY A 62 -1.49 13.72 -4.16
N GLN A 63 -2.59 13.46 -4.89
CA GLN A 63 -3.91 14.01 -4.56
C GLN A 63 -4.88 12.96 -4.04
N ALA A 64 -4.74 11.71 -4.48
CA ALA A 64 -5.63 10.62 -4.06
C ALA A 64 -4.93 9.29 -4.22
N VAL A 65 -5.33 8.31 -3.41
CA VAL A 65 -4.78 6.96 -3.47
C VAL A 65 -5.94 5.96 -3.55
N THR A 66 -5.81 5.00 -4.45
CA THR A 66 -6.69 3.83 -4.51
C THR A 66 -5.83 2.59 -4.27
N ILE A 67 -6.20 1.79 -3.29
CA ILE A 67 -5.50 0.56 -2.95
C ILE A 67 -6.40 -0.63 -3.31
N LEU A 68 -5.87 -1.53 -4.14
CA LEU A 68 -6.53 -2.78 -4.50
C LEU A 68 -5.86 -3.91 -3.73
N TYR A 69 -6.64 -4.65 -2.94
CA TYR A 69 -6.12 -5.78 -2.17
C TYR A 69 -6.33 -7.08 -2.92
N THR A 70 -5.29 -7.89 -3.00
CA THR A 70 -5.39 -9.25 -3.54
C THR A 70 -6.03 -10.19 -2.52
N HIS A 71 -5.64 -10.03 -1.26
CA HIS A 71 -6.18 -10.76 -0.10
C HIS A 71 -5.73 -10.03 1.17
N TYR A 72 -6.06 -10.57 2.36
CA TYR A 72 -5.87 -9.84 3.62
C TYR A 72 -4.86 -10.48 4.56
N HIS A 73 -3.92 -11.25 4.06
CA HIS A 73 -2.79 -11.69 4.87
C HIS A 73 -2.01 -10.49 5.38
N HIS A 74 -1.41 -10.63 6.54
CA HIS A 74 -0.77 -9.53 7.25
C HIS A 74 0.32 -8.82 6.43
N ASP A 75 1.07 -9.57 5.64
CA ASP A 75 2.11 -9.04 4.77
C ASP A 75 1.56 -8.18 3.61
N HIS A 76 0.25 -8.20 3.38
CA HIS A 76 -0.42 -7.39 2.35
C HIS A 76 -1.26 -6.25 2.94
N THR A 77 -1.42 -6.19 4.25
CA THR A 77 -2.30 -5.21 4.91
C THR A 77 -1.64 -4.42 6.02
N GLY A 78 -0.56 -4.95 6.61
CA GLY A 78 -0.01 -4.45 7.87
C GLY A 78 0.69 -3.11 7.78
N GLY A 79 1.01 -2.61 6.58
CA GLY A 79 1.73 -1.36 6.41
C GLY A 79 0.86 -0.11 6.48
N LEU A 80 -0.40 -0.20 6.06
CA LEU A 80 -1.24 1.00 5.98
C LEU A 80 -1.39 1.72 7.31
N PRO A 81 -1.66 1.05 8.44
CA PRO A 81 -1.74 1.73 9.73
C PRO A 81 -0.42 2.37 10.18
N LEU A 82 0.70 1.90 9.65
CA LEU A 82 2.03 2.42 9.97
C LEU A 82 2.45 3.58 9.08
N SER A 83 1.70 3.82 8.01
CA SER A 83 1.99 4.89 7.06
C SER A 83 1.31 6.19 7.45
N THR A 84 1.69 7.28 6.77
CA THR A 84 1.05 8.58 6.99
C THR A 84 -0.26 8.74 6.23
N LEU A 85 -0.54 7.90 5.22
CA LEU A 85 -1.70 8.05 4.35
C LEU A 85 -3.03 8.20 5.08
N PRO A 86 -3.37 7.36 6.09
CA PRO A 86 -4.66 7.49 6.77
C PRO A 86 -4.83 8.80 7.54
N PHE A 87 -3.74 9.50 7.81
CA PHE A 87 -3.73 10.73 8.61
C PHE A 87 -3.72 12.01 7.77
N LEU A 88 -3.69 11.90 6.44
CA LEU A 88 -3.71 13.05 5.54
C LEU A 88 -5.16 13.51 5.34
N LYS A 89 -5.52 14.65 5.95
CA LYS A 89 -6.91 15.10 6.03
C LYS A 89 -7.58 15.38 4.69
N LYS A 90 -6.81 15.82 3.69
CA LYS A 90 -7.36 16.24 2.38
C LYS A 90 -7.13 15.21 1.29
N VAL A 91 -6.61 14.04 1.63
CA VAL A 91 -6.30 13.00 0.65
C VAL A 91 -7.29 11.86 0.83
N PRO A 92 -8.18 11.63 -0.14
CA PRO A 92 -9.02 10.45 -0.11
C PRO A 92 -8.18 9.20 -0.34
N VAL A 93 -8.38 8.20 0.50
CA VAL A 93 -7.78 6.88 0.36
C VAL A 93 -8.90 5.88 0.17
N HIS A 94 -9.00 5.33 -1.04
CA HIS A 94 -10.04 4.38 -1.40
C HIS A 94 -9.49 2.96 -1.34
N LEU A 95 -10.20 2.07 -0.65
CA LEU A 95 -9.80 0.68 -0.46
C LEU A 95 -10.78 -0.24 -1.17
N PHE A 96 -10.29 -1.09 -2.05
CA PHE A 96 -11.08 -2.10 -2.77
C PHE A 96 -10.41 -3.46 -2.62
N GLY A 97 -11.22 -4.49 -2.50
CA GLY A 97 -10.71 -5.85 -2.41
C GLY A 97 -11.86 -6.85 -2.30
N PRO A 98 -11.54 -8.15 -2.29
CA PRO A 98 -12.55 -9.18 -2.16
C PRO A 98 -13.29 -9.07 -0.82
N PHE A 99 -14.52 -9.56 -0.81
CA PHE A 99 -15.31 -9.69 0.41
C PHE A 99 -15.62 -11.15 0.61
N GLU A 100 -14.94 -11.79 1.56
CA GLU A 100 -15.05 -13.21 1.81
C GLU A 100 -15.23 -13.49 3.29
N HIS A 101 -16.13 -14.40 3.63
CA HIS A 101 -16.40 -14.78 5.02
C HIS A 101 -16.71 -13.58 5.93
N GLY A 102 -17.41 -12.58 5.39
CA GLY A 102 -17.75 -11.38 6.14
C GLY A 102 -16.61 -10.37 6.28
N ILE A 103 -15.48 -10.60 5.61
CA ILE A 103 -14.30 -9.74 5.73
C ILE A 103 -13.98 -9.07 4.40
N GLY A 104 -13.96 -7.74 4.40
CA GLY A 104 -13.47 -6.90 3.33
C GLY A 104 -12.48 -5.89 3.89
N PRO A 105 -12.05 -4.90 3.08
CA PRO A 105 -11.05 -3.93 3.55
C PRO A 105 -11.46 -3.19 4.82
N ARG A 106 -12.72 -2.84 4.94
CA ARG A 106 -13.24 -2.14 6.11
C ARG A 106 -13.03 -2.95 7.38
N GLN A 107 -13.44 -4.22 7.37
CA GLN A 107 -13.37 -5.08 8.54
C GLN A 107 -11.94 -5.32 9.01
N VAL A 108 -11.02 -5.44 8.05
CA VAL A 108 -9.60 -5.63 8.38
C VAL A 108 -9.07 -4.45 9.22
N TYR A 109 -9.39 -3.23 8.83
CA TYR A 109 -8.82 -2.05 9.48
C TYR A 109 -9.63 -1.55 10.67
N GLU A 110 -10.90 -1.90 10.79
CA GLU A 110 -11.70 -1.55 11.98
C GLU A 110 -11.13 -2.14 13.25
N GLN A 111 -10.45 -3.28 13.16
CA GLN A 111 -9.83 -3.94 14.31
C GLN A 111 -8.45 -3.37 14.66
N LEU A 112 -7.81 -2.67 13.71
CA LEU A 112 -6.43 -2.19 13.86
C LEU A 112 -6.36 -0.69 14.14
N MET A 113 -7.40 0.01 13.81
CA MET A 113 -7.50 1.46 13.92
C MET A 113 -8.75 1.83 14.71
#